data_63ce21d91c695c7b8664844703646964
#
_entry.id   63ce21d91c695c7b8664844703646964
#
_cell.length_a   1.000
_cell.length_b   1.000
_cell.length_c   1.000
_cell.angle_alpha   90.00
_cell.angle_beta   90.00
_cell.angle_gamma   90.00
#
_symmetry.space_group_name_H-M   'P 1'
#
loop_
_entity.id
_entity.type
_entity.pdbx_description
1 polymer ?
#
loop_
_entity_poly.entity_id
_entity_poly.type
_entity_poly.pdbx_seq_one_letter_code
_entity_poly.pdbx_strand_id
1 'polypeptide(L)'
;MKKINKSIYGVLIAGLTLSAMTSCIDEAEPRSGSVTQKMLEESASATTAAVNGLPAYGKSVWDKGAHWSYGISAIMRIRDVMADDYVVVDHDYNQFSPWAATIFLGPSYLLGQFVYSYYYNYVLASNLVIGAVNPDKATKEQLGNLGLGYAYRAANYLDMARMYEFLPTDVDPACTNEQGYNVKNLTCPIVTDTLGEKASRNNPRATHEEMFKFIESDLNNAEKYIVNLTSNRNNTLPDLAVVYGLKARLYMWNEDYAKAKEYARKAIDTYGGTPMSEDDATDTKKGFNDITKWMWGAQYTTEDRAVKFGIINFTSFASNETVFGYAGAGPMNMIGKSFYDRISDTDWRKTMWKAPAGSPLEAKNKYVDSKMEMKNGVMEDVSKFKKRIPTYGSLKFRPNQGNYAESSIGVVSAYPLMRVEEMYFIEAEAAERLAPGTGLTLLENFMKKYRDKQYVYTGSNAIDEILFQKRIELWGEGLSFFDIKRANVSVTRGYAGTNFFEEWRFNTNGRPAWMNFCIVNLEENDNPAVKGKNNPDPSKAYKPWRN
;
A
#
# COMPACT_ATOMS: atom_id res chain seq x y z
N MET A 1 -19.61 -76.99 0.11
CA MET A 1 -19.80 -78.08 1.09
C MET A 1 -18.95 -77.89 2.31
N LYS A 2 -19.57 -78.04 3.48
CA LYS A 2 -19.10 -78.15 4.87
C LYS A 2 -18.70 -76.80 5.49
N LYS A 3 -19.60 -76.17 6.24
CA LYS A 3 -20.16 -76.43 7.59
C LYS A 3 -19.10 -76.38 8.68
N ILE A 4 -19.21 -75.29 9.49
CA ILE A 4 -19.59 -75.23 10.92
C ILE A 4 -18.40 -75.50 11.86
N ASN A 5 -18.10 -74.61 12.75
CA ASN A 5 -18.66 -74.65 14.10
C ASN A 5 -18.52 -73.33 14.87
N LYS A 6 -19.63 -72.94 15.44
CA LYS A 6 -19.80 -71.98 16.51
C LYS A 6 -19.38 -72.61 17.85
N SER A 7 -19.11 -71.71 18.77
CA SER A 7 -19.04 -71.85 20.23
C SER A 7 -17.60 -71.93 20.74
N ILE A 8 -17.17 -70.94 21.47
CA ILE A 8 -17.44 -70.86 22.92
C ILE A 8 -17.33 -69.36 23.35
N TYR A 9 -18.43 -68.82 23.81
CA TYR A 9 -18.45 -67.65 24.65
C TYR A 9 -18.03 -68.08 26.06
N GLY A 10 -16.83 -67.70 26.47
CA GLY A 10 -16.39 -67.73 27.84
C GLY A 10 -16.45 -66.29 28.42
N VAL A 11 -17.42 -66.12 29.27
CA VAL A 11 -17.60 -64.94 30.12
C VAL A 11 -16.38 -64.81 30.99
N LEU A 12 -15.70 -63.66 30.82
CA LEU A 12 -14.83 -63.10 31.83
C LEU A 12 -15.12 -61.60 31.97
N ILE A 13 -16.21 -61.33 32.70
CA ILE A 13 -16.45 -60.03 33.31
C ILE A 13 -15.65 -60.05 34.60
N ALA A 14 -14.51 -59.39 34.62
CA ALA A 14 -13.81 -59.06 35.83
C ALA A 14 -13.12 -57.70 35.60
N GLY A 15 -13.67 -56.71 36.27
CA GLY A 15 -12.90 -55.58 36.82
C GLY A 15 -12.18 -54.67 35.83
N LEU A 16 -12.87 -53.91 35.01
CA LEU A 16 -12.31 -52.67 34.47
C LEU A 16 -12.53 -51.59 35.50
N THR A 17 -11.53 -51.42 36.36
CA THR A 17 -11.25 -50.19 37.06
C THR A 17 -11.25 -49.07 36.02
N LEU A 18 -12.16 -48.09 36.18
CA LEU A 18 -12.07 -46.80 35.53
C LEU A 18 -10.77 -46.13 36.02
N SER A 19 -9.64 -46.39 35.38
CA SER A 19 -8.56 -45.43 35.31
C SER A 19 -9.01 -44.36 34.37
N ALA A 20 -9.38 -43.20 34.90
CA ALA A 20 -9.46 -41.94 34.18
C ALA A 20 -8.10 -41.74 33.49
N MET A 21 -8.02 -42.10 32.22
CA MET A 21 -6.96 -41.62 31.37
C MET A 21 -7.26 -40.13 31.14
N THR A 22 -6.67 -39.28 31.96
CA THR A 22 -6.32 -37.97 31.55
C THR A 22 -5.31 -38.17 30.42
N SER A 23 -5.80 -38.33 29.20
CA SER A 23 -5.00 -38.16 28.00
C SER A 23 -4.59 -36.70 28.01
N CYS A 24 -3.42 -36.40 28.52
CA CYS A 24 -2.69 -35.26 28.05
C CYS A 24 -2.54 -35.48 26.53
N ILE A 25 -3.34 -34.80 25.75
CA ILE A 25 -3.02 -34.60 24.35
C ILE A 25 -1.80 -33.67 24.39
N ASP A 26 -0.61 -34.27 24.49
CA ASP A 26 0.59 -33.57 24.09
C ASP A 26 0.36 -33.22 22.62
N GLU A 27 0.29 -31.91 22.31
CA GLU A 27 0.27 -31.44 20.94
C GLU A 27 1.42 -32.12 20.21
N ALA A 28 1.08 -32.99 19.28
CA ALA A 28 2.08 -33.70 18.49
C ALA A 28 2.86 -32.65 17.72
N GLU A 29 4.13 -32.49 18.05
CA GLU A 29 5.04 -31.59 17.32
C GLU A 29 4.99 -31.95 15.82
N PRO A 30 4.82 -30.97 14.93
CA PRO A 30 4.73 -31.25 13.51
C PRO A 30 6.01 -31.91 13.01
N ARG A 31 5.92 -33.12 12.48
CA ARG A 31 7.04 -33.88 11.90
C ARG A 31 7.57 -33.33 10.58
N SER A 32 6.97 -32.26 10.06
CA SER A 32 7.34 -31.61 8.80
C SER A 32 7.67 -30.16 9.07
N GLY A 33 8.91 -29.75 9.09
CA GLY A 33 9.47 -28.41 8.94
C GLY A 33 8.67 -27.16 9.35
N SER A 34 7.50 -27.32 9.95
CA SER A 34 6.65 -26.26 10.48
C SER A 34 7.16 -25.86 11.86
N VAL A 35 7.43 -24.58 12.05
CA VAL A 35 7.87 -24.01 13.33
C VAL A 35 6.64 -23.79 14.20
N THR A 36 6.58 -24.41 15.39
CA THR A 36 5.52 -24.15 16.37
C THR A 36 5.77 -22.85 17.12
N GLN A 37 4.73 -22.24 17.68
CA GLN A 37 4.85 -21.04 18.51
C GLN A 37 5.83 -21.27 19.69
N LYS A 38 5.76 -22.44 20.34
CA LYS A 38 6.69 -22.83 21.41
C LYS A 38 8.15 -22.86 20.95
N MET A 39 8.42 -23.38 19.76
CA MET A 39 9.78 -23.37 19.19
C MET A 39 10.27 -21.95 18.89
N LEU A 40 9.38 -21.04 18.53
CA LEU A 40 9.70 -19.61 18.34
C LEU A 40 10.02 -18.93 19.66
N GLU A 41 9.24 -19.19 20.72
CA GLU A 41 9.46 -18.62 22.05
C GLU A 41 10.80 -19.07 22.67
N GLU A 42 11.20 -20.31 22.42
CA GLU A 42 12.43 -20.91 22.95
C GLU A 42 13.70 -20.59 22.14
N SER A 43 13.56 -20.01 20.94
CA SER A 43 14.68 -19.78 20.02
C SER A 43 14.75 -18.34 19.48
N ALA A 44 15.76 -17.59 19.91
CA ALA A 44 16.04 -16.27 19.36
C ALA A 44 16.26 -16.28 17.83
N SER A 45 16.88 -17.34 17.30
CA SER A 45 17.09 -17.50 15.86
C SER A 45 15.79 -17.73 15.09
N ALA A 46 14.82 -18.44 15.66
CA ALA A 46 13.51 -18.66 15.06
C ALA A 46 12.68 -17.37 15.04
N THR A 47 12.71 -16.57 16.11
CA THR A 47 12.08 -15.24 16.14
C THR A 47 12.68 -14.31 15.08
N THR A 48 14.00 -14.31 14.95
CA THR A 48 14.71 -13.53 13.90
C THR A 48 14.33 -13.99 12.50
N ALA A 49 14.15 -15.31 12.28
CA ALA A 49 13.70 -15.85 11.00
C ALA A 49 12.25 -15.41 10.68
N ALA A 50 11.34 -15.42 11.67
CA ALA A 50 9.97 -14.92 11.50
C ALA A 50 9.94 -13.43 11.13
N VAL A 51 10.77 -12.61 11.77
CA VAL A 51 10.93 -11.18 11.44
C VAL A 51 11.45 -10.96 10.01
N ASN A 52 12.38 -11.81 9.56
CA ASN A 52 12.86 -11.75 8.17
C ASN A 52 11.75 -12.05 7.15
N GLY A 53 10.76 -12.82 7.55
CA GLY A 53 9.56 -13.10 6.76
C GLY A 53 8.69 -11.87 6.50
N LEU A 54 8.67 -10.87 7.41
CA LEU A 54 7.80 -9.71 7.27
C LEU A 54 8.09 -8.87 6.00
N PRO A 55 9.30 -8.36 5.77
CA PRO A 55 9.60 -7.62 4.53
C PRO A 55 9.53 -8.51 3.28
N ALA A 56 9.84 -9.80 3.40
CA ALA A 56 9.72 -10.76 2.31
C ALA A 56 8.24 -10.97 1.91
N TYR A 57 7.35 -11.05 2.90
CA TYR A 57 5.91 -11.17 2.65
C TYR A 57 5.36 -9.95 1.90
N GLY A 58 5.83 -8.74 2.23
CA GLY A 58 5.46 -7.51 1.53
C GLY A 58 5.70 -7.54 0.02
N LYS A 59 6.65 -8.38 -0.44
CA LYS A 59 7.02 -8.59 -1.85
C LYS A 59 6.51 -9.92 -2.44
N SER A 60 5.69 -10.67 -1.70
CA SER A 60 5.25 -12.00 -2.11
C SER A 60 4.33 -11.94 -3.33
N VAL A 61 4.45 -12.94 -4.20
CA VAL A 61 3.56 -13.15 -5.33
C VAL A 61 2.51 -14.18 -4.95
N TRP A 62 1.25 -13.85 -5.13
CA TRP A 62 0.14 -14.76 -4.84
C TRP A 62 0.11 -15.96 -5.78
N ASP A 63 -0.17 -17.15 -5.25
CA ASP A 63 -0.06 -18.40 -6.01
C ASP A 63 -1.11 -18.57 -7.12
N LYS A 64 -2.19 -17.79 -7.09
CA LYS A 64 -3.23 -17.82 -8.13
C LYS A 64 -2.84 -17.07 -9.43
N GLY A 65 -1.60 -16.62 -9.55
CA GLY A 65 -0.93 -16.34 -10.82
C GLY A 65 -1.46 -15.19 -11.68
N ALA A 66 -2.07 -14.16 -11.08
CA ALA A 66 -2.49 -13.00 -11.85
C ALA A 66 -1.40 -11.91 -11.87
N HIS A 67 -1.31 -11.15 -12.95
CA HIS A 67 -0.31 -10.09 -13.12
C HIS A 67 -0.44 -8.95 -12.11
N TRP A 68 -1.58 -8.77 -11.46
CA TRP A 68 -1.85 -7.78 -10.42
C TRP A 68 -1.61 -8.31 -8.98
N SER A 69 -0.99 -9.48 -8.79
CA SER A 69 -0.88 -10.15 -7.49
C SER A 69 0.55 -10.27 -6.98
N TYR A 70 1.27 -9.14 -6.86
CA TYR A 70 2.69 -9.11 -6.46
C TYR A 70 2.95 -8.27 -5.19
N GLY A 71 2.15 -8.46 -4.16
CA GLY A 71 2.36 -7.88 -2.85
C GLY A 71 1.85 -6.44 -2.71
N ILE A 72 2.42 -5.71 -1.75
CA ILE A 72 1.97 -4.36 -1.42
C ILE A 72 2.10 -3.38 -2.59
N SER A 73 3.11 -3.54 -3.43
CA SER A 73 3.32 -2.65 -4.57
C SER A 73 2.22 -2.79 -5.65
N ALA A 74 1.61 -3.98 -5.77
CA ALA A 74 0.41 -4.15 -6.59
C ALA A 74 -0.80 -3.42 -5.99
N ILE A 75 -0.96 -3.49 -4.67
CA ILE A 75 -2.06 -2.80 -3.97
C ILE A 75 -1.88 -1.28 -4.03
N MET A 76 -0.64 -0.77 -3.95
CA MET A 76 -0.35 0.64 -4.19
C MET A 76 -0.85 1.07 -5.58
N ARG A 77 -0.54 0.29 -6.62
CA ARG A 77 -1.01 0.57 -7.98
C ARG A 77 -2.54 0.48 -8.12
N ILE A 78 -3.18 -0.49 -7.46
CA ILE A 78 -4.66 -0.57 -7.41
C ILE A 78 -5.23 0.76 -6.89
N ARG A 79 -4.67 1.29 -5.82
CA ARG A 79 -5.10 2.58 -5.23
C ARG A 79 -4.84 3.75 -6.17
N ASP A 80 -3.70 3.78 -6.86
CA ASP A 80 -3.35 4.85 -7.80
C ASP A 80 -4.32 4.91 -8.98
N VAL A 81 -4.61 3.78 -9.64
CA VAL A 81 -5.52 3.76 -10.79
C VAL A 81 -6.98 4.07 -10.44
N MET A 82 -7.32 4.06 -9.15
CA MET A 82 -8.64 4.47 -8.66
C MET A 82 -8.77 5.99 -8.44
N ALA A 83 -7.67 6.75 -8.49
CA ALA A 83 -7.64 8.20 -8.37
C ALA A 83 -7.79 8.90 -9.74
N ASP A 84 -7.72 10.24 -9.78
CA ASP A 84 -7.78 11.04 -11.01
C ASP A 84 -6.44 11.70 -11.38
N ASP A 85 -5.42 11.50 -10.57
CA ASP A 85 -4.04 11.94 -10.86
C ASP A 85 -3.21 10.89 -11.62
N TYR A 86 -3.69 9.64 -11.68
CA TYR A 86 -2.97 8.53 -12.29
C TYR A 86 -3.73 7.92 -13.48
N VAL A 87 -3.13 7.99 -14.65
CA VAL A 87 -3.70 7.51 -15.91
C VAL A 87 -2.85 6.37 -16.48
N VAL A 88 -3.47 5.34 -16.97
CA VAL A 88 -2.80 4.29 -17.76
C VAL A 88 -3.27 4.39 -19.21
N VAL A 89 -2.35 4.25 -20.15
CA VAL A 89 -2.68 4.16 -21.58
C VAL A 89 -3.66 3.01 -21.77
N ASP A 90 -4.75 3.27 -22.51
CA ASP A 90 -5.69 2.24 -22.92
C ASP A 90 -4.97 1.18 -23.78
N HIS A 91 -4.97 -0.04 -23.30
CA HIS A 91 -4.34 -1.17 -23.95
C HIS A 91 -4.88 -2.48 -23.41
N ASP A 92 -5.15 -3.45 -24.28
CA ASP A 92 -5.71 -4.77 -23.92
C ASP A 92 -4.87 -5.53 -22.89
N TYR A 93 -3.58 -5.24 -22.83
CA TYR A 93 -2.67 -5.85 -21.87
C TYR A 93 -2.69 -5.18 -20.48
N ASN A 94 -3.51 -4.16 -20.25
CA ASN A 94 -3.62 -3.48 -18.95
C ASN A 94 -4.41 -4.33 -17.95
N GLN A 95 -3.71 -5.09 -17.13
CA GLN A 95 -4.29 -5.99 -16.12
C GLN A 95 -4.89 -5.25 -14.90
N PHE A 96 -4.70 -3.94 -14.79
CA PHE A 96 -5.31 -3.10 -13.76
C PHE A 96 -6.57 -2.35 -14.26
N SER A 97 -6.98 -2.58 -15.50
CA SER A 97 -8.18 -1.97 -16.10
C SER A 97 -9.47 -2.18 -15.28
N PRO A 98 -9.72 -3.31 -14.59
CA PRO A 98 -10.94 -3.46 -13.79
C PRO A 98 -11.08 -2.41 -12.68
N TRP A 99 -9.99 -2.04 -12.01
CA TRP A 99 -10.02 -1.00 -10.98
C TRP A 99 -10.18 0.41 -11.59
N ALA A 100 -9.50 0.68 -12.71
CA ALA A 100 -9.67 1.94 -13.43
C ALA A 100 -11.09 2.10 -13.98
N ALA A 101 -11.67 1.01 -14.49
CA ALA A 101 -13.03 0.94 -15.02
C ALA A 101 -14.12 0.79 -13.93
N THR A 102 -13.73 0.65 -12.67
CA THR A 102 -14.64 0.42 -11.53
C THR A 102 -15.60 -0.75 -11.73
N ILE A 103 -15.09 -1.87 -12.25
CA ILE A 103 -15.85 -3.12 -12.47
C ILE A 103 -15.24 -4.27 -11.68
N PHE A 104 -16.04 -5.28 -11.37
CA PHE A 104 -15.60 -6.48 -10.65
C PHE A 104 -15.03 -6.18 -9.25
N LEU A 105 -15.59 -5.18 -8.54
CA LEU A 105 -15.16 -4.75 -7.22
C LEU A 105 -15.98 -5.38 -6.08
N GLY A 106 -17.04 -6.10 -6.42
CA GLY A 106 -17.92 -6.75 -5.45
C GLY A 106 -17.29 -7.96 -4.75
N PRO A 107 -17.98 -8.51 -3.74
CA PRO A 107 -17.45 -9.52 -2.82
C PRO A 107 -17.11 -10.88 -3.46
N SER A 108 -17.69 -11.20 -4.63
CA SER A 108 -17.49 -12.47 -5.34
C SER A 108 -16.26 -12.52 -6.26
N TYR A 109 -15.60 -11.40 -6.47
CA TYR A 109 -14.53 -11.30 -7.46
C TYR A 109 -13.14 -11.59 -6.88
N LEU A 110 -12.31 -12.26 -7.69
CA LEU A 110 -10.94 -12.63 -7.35
C LEU A 110 -10.05 -11.41 -7.03
N LEU A 111 -10.35 -10.26 -7.63
CA LEU A 111 -9.66 -8.99 -7.39
C LEU A 111 -9.72 -8.56 -5.92
N GLY A 112 -10.93 -8.56 -5.33
CA GLY A 112 -11.14 -8.28 -3.91
C GLY A 112 -10.51 -9.35 -3.02
N GLN A 113 -10.63 -10.62 -3.41
CA GLN A 113 -10.04 -11.73 -2.66
C GLN A 113 -8.52 -11.62 -2.55
N PHE A 114 -7.81 -11.20 -3.60
CA PHE A 114 -6.37 -10.97 -3.51
C PHE A 114 -6.02 -9.95 -2.43
N VAL A 115 -6.65 -8.77 -2.46
CA VAL A 115 -6.35 -7.68 -1.52
C VAL A 115 -6.65 -8.09 -0.08
N TYR A 116 -7.83 -8.69 0.15
CA TYR A 116 -8.26 -9.15 1.47
C TYR A 116 -7.33 -10.23 2.04
N SER A 117 -7.08 -11.27 1.25
CA SER A 117 -6.21 -12.38 1.66
C SER A 117 -4.76 -11.94 1.88
N TYR A 118 -4.24 -11.02 1.05
CA TYR A 118 -2.90 -10.48 1.22
C TYR A 118 -2.73 -9.84 2.60
N TYR A 119 -3.62 -8.92 2.96
CA TYR A 119 -3.51 -8.23 4.25
C TYR A 119 -3.69 -9.15 5.44
N TYR A 120 -4.70 -10.05 5.43
CA TYR A 120 -4.89 -10.96 6.56
C TYR A 120 -3.74 -11.96 6.73
N ASN A 121 -3.17 -12.46 5.66
CA ASN A 121 -1.97 -13.29 5.76
C ASN A 121 -0.77 -12.50 6.30
N TYR A 122 -0.66 -11.22 5.96
CA TYR A 122 0.37 -10.36 6.52
C TYR A 122 0.14 -10.07 8.01
N VAL A 123 -1.12 -9.89 8.42
CA VAL A 123 -1.52 -9.81 9.85
C VAL A 123 -1.14 -11.08 10.59
N LEU A 124 -1.41 -12.27 10.02
CA LEU A 124 -1.02 -13.55 10.62
C LEU A 124 0.49 -13.66 10.78
N ALA A 125 1.28 -13.25 9.79
CA ALA A 125 2.74 -13.21 9.90
C ALA A 125 3.20 -12.28 11.03
N SER A 126 2.54 -11.12 11.19
CA SER A 126 2.83 -10.18 12.28
C SER A 126 2.44 -10.75 13.65
N ASN A 127 1.27 -11.41 13.74
CA ASN A 127 0.80 -12.08 14.95
C ASN A 127 1.77 -13.19 15.41
N LEU A 128 2.35 -13.93 14.44
CA LEU A 128 3.35 -14.94 14.75
C LEU A 128 4.58 -14.34 15.45
N VAL A 129 5.08 -13.18 14.98
CA VAL A 129 6.21 -12.48 15.60
C VAL A 129 5.82 -11.97 16.99
N ILE A 130 4.62 -11.40 17.16
CA ILE A 130 4.16 -10.87 18.44
C ILE A 130 3.99 -11.99 19.46
N GLY A 131 3.29 -13.06 19.10
CA GLY A 131 3.03 -14.20 19.99
C GLY A 131 4.28 -15.00 20.37
N ALA A 132 5.37 -14.89 19.59
CA ALA A 132 6.63 -15.57 19.86
C ALA A 132 7.49 -14.90 20.94
N VAL A 133 7.16 -13.72 21.44
CA VAL A 133 7.99 -12.96 22.35
C VAL A 133 7.28 -12.67 23.65
N ASN A 134 7.76 -13.26 24.75
CA ASN A 134 7.36 -12.85 26.09
C ASN A 134 8.23 -11.66 26.55
N PRO A 135 7.68 -10.45 26.66
CA PRO A 135 8.47 -9.24 26.93
C PRO A 135 9.19 -9.25 28.29
N ASP A 136 8.68 -10.00 29.28
CA ASP A 136 9.28 -10.06 30.62
C ASP A 136 10.57 -10.93 30.67
N LYS A 137 10.75 -11.77 29.63
CA LYS A 137 11.88 -12.70 29.53
C LYS A 137 12.76 -12.46 28.31
N ALA A 138 12.33 -11.53 27.45
CA ALA A 138 12.95 -11.31 26.15
C ALA A 138 14.32 -10.63 26.27
N THR A 139 15.22 -11.03 25.38
CA THR A 139 16.45 -10.29 25.12
C THR A 139 16.15 -8.93 24.46
N LYS A 140 17.13 -8.03 24.47
CA LYS A 140 17.01 -6.73 23.79
C LYS A 140 16.67 -6.88 22.31
N GLU A 141 17.30 -7.86 21.62
CA GLU A 141 17.02 -8.15 20.21
C GLU A 141 15.56 -8.62 20.01
N GLN A 142 15.08 -9.54 20.86
CA GLN A 142 13.70 -10.02 20.80
C GLN A 142 12.69 -8.89 21.08
N LEU A 143 12.99 -7.95 21.97
CA LEU A 143 12.15 -6.77 22.16
C LEU A 143 12.11 -5.88 20.91
N GLY A 144 13.24 -5.67 20.23
CA GLY A 144 13.25 -4.98 18.93
C GLY A 144 12.39 -5.69 17.89
N ASN A 145 12.46 -7.02 17.82
CA ASN A 145 11.65 -7.86 16.95
C ASN A 145 10.15 -7.77 17.30
N LEU A 146 9.80 -7.73 18.58
CA LEU A 146 8.43 -7.50 19.05
C LEU A 146 7.89 -6.14 18.56
N GLY A 147 8.73 -5.08 18.66
CA GLY A 147 8.40 -3.76 18.14
C GLY A 147 8.11 -3.79 16.63
N LEU A 148 8.87 -4.56 15.85
CA LEU A 148 8.61 -4.77 14.41
C LEU A 148 7.27 -5.47 14.18
N GLY A 149 6.97 -6.55 14.91
CA GLY A 149 5.69 -7.26 14.81
C GLY A 149 4.49 -6.31 14.98
N TYR A 150 4.51 -5.49 16.03
CA TYR A 150 3.48 -4.48 16.27
C TYR A 150 3.43 -3.40 15.18
N ALA A 151 4.58 -2.89 14.72
CA ALA A 151 4.63 -1.88 13.66
C ALA A 151 4.04 -2.39 12.34
N TYR A 152 4.35 -3.61 11.93
CA TYR A 152 3.80 -4.22 10.72
C TYR A 152 2.30 -4.52 10.87
N ARG A 153 1.83 -5.03 12.02
CA ARG A 153 0.41 -5.28 12.24
C ARG A 153 -0.38 -3.99 12.19
N ALA A 154 0.09 -2.96 12.87
CA ALA A 154 -0.52 -1.63 12.84
C ALA A 154 -0.57 -1.03 11.43
N ALA A 155 0.51 -1.11 10.65
CA ALA A 155 0.55 -0.62 9.27
C ALA A 155 -0.47 -1.33 8.38
N ASN A 156 -0.58 -2.67 8.49
CA ASN A 156 -1.53 -3.45 7.72
C ASN A 156 -2.97 -3.13 8.09
N TYR A 157 -3.30 -3.07 9.39
CA TYR A 157 -4.66 -2.70 9.83
C TYR A 157 -5.03 -1.26 9.49
N LEU A 158 -4.09 -0.33 9.53
CA LEU A 158 -4.34 1.04 9.14
C LEU A 158 -4.69 1.15 7.64
N ASP A 159 -3.98 0.42 6.77
CA ASP A 159 -4.32 0.37 5.34
C ASP A 159 -5.69 -0.30 5.12
N MET A 160 -5.92 -1.48 5.75
CA MET A 160 -7.22 -2.17 5.67
C MET A 160 -8.36 -1.30 6.18
N ALA A 161 -8.22 -0.68 7.35
CA ALA A 161 -9.24 0.19 7.92
C ALA A 161 -9.63 1.28 6.91
N ARG A 162 -8.66 2.01 6.38
CA ARG A 162 -8.89 3.08 5.40
C ARG A 162 -9.48 2.60 4.07
N MET A 163 -9.24 1.35 3.66
CA MET A 163 -9.81 0.77 2.45
C MET A 163 -11.23 0.23 2.67
N TYR A 164 -11.47 -0.51 3.76
CA TYR A 164 -12.72 -1.23 4.02
C TYR A 164 -13.75 -0.44 4.84
N GLU A 165 -13.35 0.61 5.54
CA GLU A 165 -14.29 1.50 6.23
C GLU A 165 -15.30 2.05 5.24
N PHE A 166 -16.61 1.92 5.56
CA PHE A 166 -17.65 2.51 4.75
C PHE A 166 -17.92 3.94 5.18
N LEU A 167 -17.67 4.86 4.26
CA LEU A 167 -17.96 6.29 4.43
C LEU A 167 -19.02 6.76 3.43
N PRO A 168 -19.88 7.74 3.80
CA PRO A 168 -20.91 8.27 2.91
C PRO A 168 -20.33 8.73 1.57
N THR A 169 -21.06 8.49 0.49
CA THR A 169 -20.71 8.92 -0.87
C THR A 169 -21.88 9.66 -1.51
N ASP A 170 -21.67 10.28 -2.65
CA ASP A 170 -22.72 10.96 -3.42
C ASP A 170 -23.82 10.00 -3.93
N VAL A 171 -23.50 8.73 -4.14
CA VAL A 171 -24.46 7.69 -4.59
C VAL A 171 -25.06 6.87 -3.46
N ASP A 172 -24.44 6.87 -2.28
CA ASP A 172 -24.96 6.22 -1.05
C ASP A 172 -24.66 7.08 0.19
N PRO A 173 -25.41 8.17 0.39
CA PRO A 173 -25.26 9.02 1.57
C PRO A 173 -25.81 8.39 2.85
N ALA A 174 -26.71 7.41 2.72
CA ALA A 174 -27.35 6.74 3.87
C ALA A 174 -26.48 5.64 4.49
N CYS A 175 -25.46 5.16 3.78
CA CYS A 175 -24.60 4.06 4.19
C CYS A 175 -25.37 2.78 4.53
N THR A 176 -26.41 2.48 3.75
CA THR A 176 -27.27 1.33 3.97
C THR A 176 -27.07 0.32 2.84
N ASN A 177 -26.67 -0.91 3.20
CA ASN A 177 -26.47 -1.96 2.22
C ASN A 177 -27.80 -2.58 1.72
N GLU A 178 -27.73 -3.46 0.71
CA GLU A 178 -28.89 -4.12 0.11
C GLU A 178 -29.73 -4.93 1.09
N GLN A 179 -29.14 -5.38 2.20
CA GLN A 179 -29.83 -6.11 3.27
C GLN A 179 -30.49 -5.19 4.31
N GLY A 180 -30.37 -3.87 4.15
CA GLY A 180 -30.94 -2.88 5.05
C GLY A 180 -30.13 -2.58 6.31
N TYR A 181 -28.87 -3.08 6.39
CA TYR A 181 -27.98 -2.75 7.52
C TYR A 181 -27.26 -1.41 7.28
N ASN A 182 -27.17 -0.61 8.33
CA ASN A 182 -26.27 0.53 8.33
C ASN A 182 -24.82 0.06 8.53
N VAL A 183 -23.98 0.30 7.53
CA VAL A 183 -22.57 -0.12 7.51
C VAL A 183 -21.61 1.05 7.69
N LYS A 184 -22.11 2.24 8.01
CA LYS A 184 -21.30 3.45 8.22
C LYS A 184 -20.23 3.20 9.29
N ASN A 185 -18.99 3.59 8.98
CA ASN A 185 -17.84 3.49 9.86
C ASN A 185 -17.49 2.05 10.30
N LEU A 186 -18.00 1.02 9.61
CA LEU A 186 -17.55 -0.35 9.82
C LEU A 186 -16.29 -0.61 8.97
N THR A 187 -15.25 -1.08 9.63
CA THR A 187 -13.95 -1.43 9.00
C THR A 187 -13.90 -2.92 8.65
N CYS A 188 -12.94 -3.66 9.13
CA CYS A 188 -12.79 -5.10 8.94
C CYS A 188 -12.64 -5.82 10.30
N PRO A 189 -12.77 -7.14 10.38
CA PRO A 189 -12.55 -7.90 11.61
C PRO A 189 -11.12 -7.76 12.15
N ILE A 190 -10.97 -7.69 13.48
CA ILE A 190 -9.65 -7.66 14.13
C ILE A 190 -9.24 -9.08 14.51
N VAL A 191 -8.08 -9.53 14.03
CA VAL A 191 -7.48 -10.84 14.32
C VAL A 191 -6.14 -10.61 15.03
N THR A 192 -6.03 -11.10 16.27
CA THR A 192 -4.83 -10.98 17.10
C THR A 192 -4.11 -12.30 17.26
N ASP A 193 -2.90 -12.27 17.80
CA ASP A 193 -2.09 -13.43 18.19
C ASP A 193 -2.77 -14.29 19.27
N THR A 194 -3.69 -13.72 20.05
CA THR A 194 -4.44 -14.39 21.13
C THR A 194 -5.86 -14.82 20.73
N LEU A 195 -6.31 -14.47 19.52
CA LEU A 195 -7.66 -14.82 19.07
C LEU A 195 -7.72 -16.28 18.63
N GLY A 196 -8.38 -17.12 19.41
CA GLY A 196 -8.54 -18.54 19.10
C GLY A 196 -9.46 -18.78 17.88
N GLU A 197 -9.33 -19.95 17.23
CA GLU A 197 -10.07 -20.35 16.02
C GLU A 197 -11.59 -20.16 16.16
N LYS A 198 -12.19 -20.61 17.27
CA LYS A 198 -13.63 -20.50 17.51
C LYS A 198 -14.11 -19.05 17.53
N ALA A 199 -13.31 -18.14 18.12
CA ALA A 199 -13.64 -16.72 18.19
C ALA A 199 -13.45 -16.05 16.83
N SER A 200 -12.41 -16.44 16.06
CA SER A 200 -12.17 -15.89 14.72
C SER A 200 -13.29 -16.23 13.74
N ARG A 201 -13.94 -17.39 13.90
CA ARG A 201 -15.12 -17.79 13.10
C ARG A 201 -16.43 -17.06 13.46
N ASN A 202 -16.44 -16.18 14.44
CA ASN A 202 -17.60 -15.34 14.77
C ASN A 202 -17.11 -13.94 15.19
N ASN A 203 -16.27 -13.33 14.37
CA ASN A 203 -15.57 -12.09 14.62
C ASN A 203 -16.21 -10.95 13.79
N PRO A 204 -16.97 -10.02 14.39
CA PRO A 204 -17.64 -8.97 13.65
C PRO A 204 -16.65 -7.98 13.03
N ARG A 205 -17.13 -7.19 12.08
CA ARG A 205 -16.44 -5.99 11.62
C ARG A 205 -16.27 -5.01 12.79
N ALA A 206 -15.06 -4.53 12.99
CA ALA A 206 -14.80 -3.49 13.97
C ALA A 206 -15.33 -2.14 13.50
N THR A 207 -15.84 -1.36 14.42
CA THR A 207 -16.15 0.05 14.18
C THR A 207 -14.86 0.87 13.99
N HIS A 208 -14.99 2.08 13.47
CA HIS A 208 -13.89 3.04 13.38
C HIS A 208 -13.17 3.21 14.73
N GLU A 209 -13.93 3.43 15.79
CA GLU A 209 -13.38 3.67 17.13
C GLU A 209 -12.64 2.45 17.70
N GLU A 210 -13.19 1.24 17.54
CA GLU A 210 -12.54 0.00 17.98
C GLU A 210 -11.23 -0.24 17.21
N MET A 211 -11.26 -0.06 15.90
CA MET A 211 -10.09 -0.22 15.06
C MET A 211 -9.02 0.84 15.35
N PHE A 212 -9.43 2.09 15.57
CA PHE A 212 -8.52 3.17 15.96
C PHE A 212 -7.78 2.83 17.27
N LYS A 213 -8.52 2.46 18.32
CA LYS A 213 -7.93 2.08 19.60
C LYS A 213 -7.00 0.89 19.50
N PHE A 214 -7.34 -0.09 18.67
CA PHE A 214 -6.51 -1.27 18.44
C PHE A 214 -5.19 -0.89 17.75
N ILE A 215 -5.24 -0.11 16.67
CA ILE A 215 -4.03 0.33 15.95
C ILE A 215 -3.19 1.27 16.84
N GLU A 216 -3.82 2.17 17.61
CA GLU A 216 -3.13 3.06 18.55
C GLU A 216 -2.36 2.25 19.61
N SER A 217 -2.99 1.21 20.15
CA SER A 217 -2.35 0.29 21.11
C SER A 217 -1.14 -0.42 20.50
N ASP A 218 -1.28 -0.93 19.27
CA ASP A 218 -0.15 -1.56 18.57
C ASP A 218 0.99 -0.57 18.32
N LEU A 219 0.69 0.66 17.89
CA LEU A 219 1.72 1.68 17.67
C LEU A 219 2.38 2.15 18.96
N ASN A 220 1.67 2.14 20.08
CA ASN A 220 2.26 2.43 21.40
C ASN A 220 3.21 1.30 21.84
N ASN A 221 2.86 0.05 21.59
CA ASN A 221 3.73 -1.08 21.83
C ASN A 221 4.94 -1.08 20.86
N ALA A 222 4.71 -0.75 19.57
CA ALA A 222 5.79 -0.59 18.62
C ALA A 222 6.79 0.49 19.08
N GLU A 223 6.32 1.68 19.47
CA GLU A 223 7.15 2.76 20.00
C GLU A 223 7.98 2.32 21.21
N LYS A 224 7.34 1.61 22.15
CA LYS A 224 7.99 1.12 23.37
C LYS A 224 9.14 0.14 23.08
N TYR A 225 8.97 -0.74 22.11
CA TYR A 225 9.90 -1.85 21.92
C TYR A 225 10.90 -1.63 20.79
N ILE A 226 10.53 -0.87 19.73
CA ILE A 226 11.35 -0.71 18.53
C ILE A 226 12.67 0.05 18.78
N VAL A 227 12.76 0.78 19.88
CA VAL A 227 14.00 1.44 20.34
C VAL A 227 15.12 0.44 20.61
N ASN A 228 14.80 -0.85 20.75
CA ASN A 228 15.76 -1.93 20.90
C ASN A 228 16.25 -2.50 19.57
N LEU A 229 15.71 -2.04 18.44
CA LEU A 229 16.14 -2.47 17.13
C LEU A 229 17.57 -1.98 16.85
N THR A 230 18.45 -2.88 16.47
CA THR A 230 19.87 -2.57 16.25
C THR A 230 20.15 -2.05 14.83
N SER A 231 19.25 -2.34 13.88
CA SER A 231 19.38 -1.90 12.49
C SER A 231 18.03 -1.96 11.78
N ASN A 232 17.69 -0.92 11.03
CA ASN A 232 16.55 -0.92 10.10
C ASN A 232 16.88 -1.55 8.72
N ARG A 233 18.05 -2.17 8.60
CA ARG A 233 18.52 -2.87 7.38
C ARG A 233 18.40 -2.02 6.12
N ASN A 234 19.01 -0.85 6.14
CA ASN A 234 18.94 0.10 5.03
C ASN A 234 17.50 0.48 4.66
N ASN A 235 16.72 0.85 5.67
CA ASN A 235 15.34 1.31 5.52
C ASN A 235 14.36 0.25 4.97
N THR A 236 14.71 -1.04 4.99
CA THR A 236 13.78 -2.13 4.65
C THR A 236 12.89 -2.55 5.82
N LEU A 237 13.22 -2.17 7.04
CA LEU A 237 12.44 -2.38 8.25
C LEU A 237 11.99 -1.03 8.83
N PRO A 238 10.76 -0.95 9.38
CA PRO A 238 10.36 0.23 10.13
C PRO A 238 11.25 0.44 11.36
N ASP A 239 11.59 1.69 11.62
CA ASP A 239 12.27 2.16 12.83
C ASP A 239 11.37 3.11 13.62
N LEU A 240 11.91 3.78 14.64
CA LEU A 240 11.14 4.71 15.47
C LEU A 240 10.56 5.88 14.67
N ALA A 241 11.30 6.39 13.68
CA ALA A 241 10.80 7.47 12.83
C ALA A 241 9.59 7.01 12.00
N VAL A 242 9.63 5.77 11.49
CA VAL A 242 8.50 5.15 10.76
C VAL A 242 7.30 4.92 11.68
N VAL A 243 7.52 4.49 12.93
CA VAL A 243 6.43 4.35 13.91
C VAL A 243 5.74 5.69 14.17
N TYR A 244 6.49 6.78 14.30
CA TYR A 244 5.91 8.12 14.41
C TYR A 244 5.15 8.53 13.14
N GLY A 245 5.66 8.20 11.96
CA GLY A 245 4.96 8.40 10.69
C GLY A 245 3.65 7.62 10.60
N LEU A 246 3.62 6.36 11.07
CA LEU A 246 2.39 5.57 11.17
C LEU A 246 1.38 6.16 12.16
N LYS A 247 1.84 6.69 13.30
CA LYS A 247 0.99 7.45 14.23
C LYS A 247 0.43 8.72 13.57
N ALA A 248 1.24 9.46 12.82
CA ALA A 248 0.76 10.62 12.08
C ALA A 248 -0.35 10.24 11.07
N ARG A 249 -0.17 9.16 10.30
CA ARG A 249 -1.21 8.61 9.41
C ARG A 249 -2.47 8.18 10.17
N LEU A 250 -2.32 7.53 11.33
CA LEU A 250 -3.43 7.08 12.18
C LEU A 250 -4.25 8.27 12.68
N TYR A 251 -3.59 9.28 13.22
CA TYR A 251 -4.30 10.46 13.74
C TYR A 251 -4.91 11.33 12.63
N MET A 252 -4.32 11.35 11.42
CA MET A 252 -4.98 11.94 10.25
C MET A 252 -6.27 11.20 9.89
N TRP A 253 -6.27 9.86 9.93
CA TRP A 253 -7.47 9.06 9.67
C TRP A 253 -8.55 9.30 10.73
N ASN A 254 -8.17 9.45 12.00
CA ASN A 254 -9.09 9.75 13.12
C ASN A 254 -9.42 11.24 13.24
N GLU A 255 -8.92 12.09 12.35
CA GLU A 255 -9.11 13.55 12.35
C GLU A 255 -8.62 14.25 13.65
N ASP A 256 -7.75 13.59 14.45
CA ASP A 256 -7.03 14.24 15.55
C ASP A 256 -5.83 15.01 15.00
N TYR A 257 -6.10 16.18 14.44
CA TYR A 257 -5.09 16.99 13.75
C TYR A 257 -3.99 17.48 14.69
N ALA A 258 -4.28 17.64 15.99
CA ALA A 258 -3.26 18.04 16.97
C ALA A 258 -2.16 16.97 17.10
N LYS A 259 -2.57 15.72 17.30
CA LYS A 259 -1.64 14.59 17.37
C LYS A 259 -1.04 14.26 16.01
N ALA A 260 -1.79 14.38 14.91
CA ALA A 260 -1.25 14.17 13.56
C ALA A 260 -0.07 15.11 13.28
N LYS A 261 -0.22 16.40 13.57
CA LYS A 261 0.84 17.41 13.48
C LYS A 261 2.04 17.08 14.37
N GLU A 262 1.79 16.74 15.64
CA GLU A 262 2.83 16.39 16.61
C GLU A 262 3.67 15.21 16.13
N TYR A 263 3.03 14.11 15.75
CA TYR A 263 3.72 12.90 15.32
C TYR A 263 4.38 13.02 13.95
N ALA A 264 3.83 13.81 13.04
CA ALA A 264 4.50 14.15 11.78
C ALA A 264 5.82 14.89 12.03
N ARG A 265 5.82 15.88 12.94
CA ARG A 265 7.04 16.58 13.34
C ARG A 265 8.04 15.66 14.03
N LYS A 266 7.59 14.80 14.96
CA LYS A 266 8.45 13.80 15.61
C LYS A 266 9.08 12.85 14.58
N ALA A 267 8.32 12.43 13.57
CA ALA A 267 8.84 11.57 12.50
C ALA A 267 9.94 12.26 11.70
N ILE A 268 9.74 13.52 11.30
CA ILE A 268 10.75 14.34 10.58
C ILE A 268 12.03 14.47 11.42
N ASP A 269 11.89 14.88 12.67
CA ASP A 269 13.03 15.17 13.54
C ASP A 269 13.81 13.89 13.91
N THR A 270 13.10 12.77 14.11
CA THR A 270 13.72 11.46 14.41
C THR A 270 14.40 10.86 13.18
N TYR A 271 13.82 11.00 11.99
CA TYR A 271 14.45 10.55 10.75
C TYR A 271 15.75 11.32 10.46
N GLY A 272 15.77 12.62 10.69
CA GLY A 272 16.95 13.49 10.51
C GLY A 272 17.45 13.62 9.07
N GLY A 273 16.86 12.90 8.12
CA GLY A 273 17.16 13.04 6.69
C GLY A 273 16.39 14.18 6.04
N THR A 274 16.73 14.48 4.80
CA THR A 274 16.09 15.55 4.02
C THR A 274 15.20 14.97 2.91
N PRO A 275 14.17 15.72 2.48
CA PRO A 275 13.45 15.43 1.25
C PRO A 275 14.39 15.23 0.05
N MET A 276 14.03 14.32 -0.86
CA MET A 276 14.81 14.04 -2.07
C MET A 276 15.02 15.34 -2.87
N SER A 277 16.24 15.53 -3.36
CA SER A 277 16.57 16.63 -4.27
C SER A 277 16.10 16.33 -5.70
N GLU A 278 16.14 17.36 -6.56
CA GLU A 278 15.92 17.20 -8.00
C GLU A 278 16.91 16.17 -8.60
N ASP A 279 18.17 16.28 -8.25
CA ASP A 279 19.22 15.40 -8.75
C ASP A 279 19.00 13.94 -8.30
N ASP A 280 18.61 13.74 -7.03
CA ASP A 280 18.27 12.39 -6.54
C ASP A 280 17.08 11.78 -7.31
N ALA A 281 16.03 12.57 -7.52
CA ALA A 281 14.79 12.08 -8.12
C ALA A 281 14.87 11.88 -9.65
N THR A 282 15.69 12.70 -10.34
CA THR A 282 15.77 12.68 -11.82
C THR A 282 17.02 11.98 -12.38
N ASP A 283 17.90 11.45 -11.53
CA ASP A 283 19.05 10.66 -11.97
C ASP A 283 18.63 9.49 -12.86
N THR A 284 19.29 9.33 -14.01
CA THR A 284 18.90 8.33 -15.01
C THR A 284 19.40 6.91 -14.70
N LYS A 285 20.24 6.74 -13.67
CA LYS A 285 20.77 5.44 -13.24
C LYS A 285 20.10 4.94 -11.97
N LYS A 286 20.06 5.76 -10.94
CA LYS A 286 19.39 5.43 -9.67
C LYS A 286 17.94 5.89 -9.68
N GLY A 287 17.74 7.12 -10.10
CA GLY A 287 16.44 7.78 -10.13
C GLY A 287 15.79 7.87 -8.77
N PHE A 288 14.48 8.00 -8.81
CA PHE A 288 13.64 8.03 -7.62
C PHE A 288 13.74 6.74 -6.76
N ASN A 289 14.12 5.61 -7.35
CA ASN A 289 14.10 4.28 -6.72
C ASN A 289 15.31 4.01 -5.80
N ASP A 290 15.78 5.00 -5.06
CA ASP A 290 16.86 4.86 -4.08
C ASP A 290 16.31 4.76 -2.66
N ILE A 291 16.27 3.54 -2.10
CA ILE A 291 15.75 3.26 -0.75
C ILE A 291 16.48 4.05 0.34
N THR A 292 17.74 4.45 0.12
CA THR A 292 18.51 5.21 1.11
C THR A 292 17.98 6.62 1.34
N LYS A 293 17.09 7.09 0.46
CA LYS A 293 16.47 8.42 0.52
C LYS A 293 15.08 8.42 1.17
N TRP A 294 14.61 7.26 1.65
CA TRP A 294 13.29 7.11 2.22
C TRP A 294 13.35 6.68 3.68
N MET A 295 12.30 6.94 4.44
CA MET A 295 12.16 6.46 5.80
C MET A 295 11.97 4.95 5.84
N TRP A 296 11.18 4.41 4.88
CA TRP A 296 10.87 3.00 4.76
C TRP A 296 10.56 2.64 3.32
N GLY A 297 11.07 1.51 2.89
CA GLY A 297 10.84 1.00 1.55
C GLY A 297 10.98 -0.51 1.46
N ALA A 298 10.71 -1.05 0.29
CA ALA A 298 10.97 -2.43 -0.03
C ALA A 298 11.99 -2.51 -1.18
N GLN A 299 12.95 -3.41 -1.06
CA GLN A 299 14.00 -3.65 -2.05
C GLN A 299 13.84 -5.06 -2.63
N TYR A 300 13.72 -5.15 -3.96
CA TYR A 300 13.83 -6.44 -4.64
C TYR A 300 15.28 -6.91 -4.71
N THR A 301 15.45 -8.23 -4.62
CA THR A 301 16.70 -8.95 -4.84
C THR A 301 16.54 -9.92 -6.01
N THR A 302 17.63 -10.43 -6.55
CA THR A 302 17.60 -11.45 -7.62
C THR A 302 16.89 -12.74 -7.21
N GLU A 303 16.80 -13.00 -5.89
CA GLU A 303 16.16 -14.21 -5.35
C GLU A 303 14.64 -14.08 -5.23
N ASP A 304 14.10 -12.86 -5.23
CA ASP A 304 12.66 -12.64 -5.11
C ASP A 304 11.90 -13.25 -6.29
N ARG A 305 10.82 -13.96 -5.98
CA ARG A 305 9.95 -14.61 -6.98
C ARG A 305 9.41 -13.61 -8.00
N ALA A 306 9.09 -12.39 -7.57
CA ALA A 306 8.65 -11.30 -8.43
C ALA A 306 9.68 -10.92 -9.50
N VAL A 307 10.98 -10.96 -9.16
CA VAL A 307 12.10 -10.72 -10.10
C VAL A 307 12.23 -11.89 -11.08
N LYS A 308 12.17 -13.12 -10.58
CA LYS A 308 12.27 -14.35 -11.41
C LYS A 308 11.13 -14.47 -12.44
N PHE A 309 9.96 -13.93 -12.16
CA PHE A 309 8.87 -13.83 -13.14
C PHE A 309 9.07 -12.74 -14.20
N GLY A 310 9.97 -11.79 -13.98
CA GLY A 310 10.35 -10.74 -14.93
C GLY A 310 9.27 -9.67 -15.17
N ILE A 311 7.97 -10.01 -15.13
CA ILE A 311 6.86 -9.11 -15.45
C ILE A 311 6.02 -8.72 -14.23
N ILE A 312 5.95 -9.54 -13.19
CA ILE A 312 5.09 -9.36 -12.02
C ILE A 312 5.88 -8.68 -10.89
N ASN A 313 6.19 -7.39 -11.06
CA ASN A 313 6.93 -6.60 -10.06
C ASN A 313 6.70 -5.10 -10.25
N PHE A 314 7.06 -4.33 -9.24
CA PHE A 314 6.88 -2.88 -9.22
C PHE A 314 7.46 -2.18 -10.45
N THR A 315 8.71 -2.43 -10.79
CA THR A 315 9.39 -1.73 -11.90
C THR A 315 8.72 -2.00 -13.25
N SER A 316 8.30 -3.25 -13.48
CA SER A 316 7.58 -3.65 -14.69
C SER A 316 6.33 -2.80 -14.91
N PHE A 317 5.60 -2.48 -13.84
CA PHE A 317 4.36 -1.70 -13.93
C PHE A 317 4.59 -0.20 -13.82
N ALA A 318 5.55 0.26 -13.03
CA ALA A 318 5.73 1.66 -12.72
C ALA A 318 6.62 2.41 -13.72
N SER A 319 7.63 1.74 -14.30
CA SER A 319 8.57 2.37 -15.21
C SER A 319 8.09 2.34 -16.66
N ASN A 320 8.02 3.51 -17.30
CA ASN A 320 7.80 3.61 -18.73
C ASN A 320 9.08 3.43 -19.57
N GLU A 321 10.24 3.42 -18.93
CA GLU A 321 11.54 3.43 -19.58
C GLU A 321 12.20 2.04 -19.62
N THR A 322 11.41 1.03 -20.02
CA THR A 322 11.90 -0.34 -20.20
C THR A 322 11.44 -0.92 -21.54
N VAL A 323 12.21 -1.86 -22.12
CA VAL A 323 11.78 -2.65 -23.30
C VAL A 323 11.12 -3.96 -22.87
N PHE A 324 11.06 -4.22 -21.57
CA PHE A 324 10.43 -5.37 -20.95
C PHE A 324 9.22 -4.91 -20.09
N GLY A 325 8.53 -5.88 -19.49
CA GLY A 325 7.40 -5.60 -18.61
C GLY A 325 6.25 -4.91 -19.31
N TYR A 326 5.46 -4.17 -18.56
CA TYR A 326 4.25 -3.53 -19.08
C TYR A 326 4.53 -2.43 -20.08
N ALA A 327 5.53 -1.59 -19.85
CA ALA A 327 5.91 -0.58 -20.83
C ALA A 327 6.39 -1.20 -22.16
N GLY A 328 7.06 -2.36 -22.11
CA GLY A 328 7.44 -3.13 -23.30
C GLY A 328 6.23 -3.69 -24.05
N ALA A 329 5.18 -4.09 -23.31
CA ALA A 329 3.95 -4.65 -23.85
C ALA A 329 2.94 -3.59 -24.35
N GLY A 330 3.04 -2.33 -23.88
CA GLY A 330 2.16 -1.23 -24.32
C GLY A 330 1.58 -0.35 -23.22
N PRO A 331 1.04 -0.87 -22.10
CA PRO A 331 0.50 -0.02 -21.03
C PRO A 331 1.58 0.87 -20.42
N MET A 332 1.39 2.17 -20.49
CA MET A 332 2.27 3.18 -19.91
C MET A 332 1.49 4.08 -18.96
N ASN A 333 2.19 4.65 -17.99
CA ASN A 333 1.61 5.46 -16.94
C ASN A 333 1.79 6.94 -17.24
N MET A 334 0.75 7.73 -17.00
CA MET A 334 0.74 9.17 -17.20
C MET A 334 0.18 9.85 -15.96
N ILE A 335 0.56 11.10 -15.74
CA ILE A 335 -0.19 11.96 -14.82
C ILE A 335 -1.48 12.43 -15.51
N GLY A 336 -2.55 12.64 -14.73
CA GLY A 336 -3.75 13.30 -15.22
C GLY A 336 -3.42 14.69 -15.76
N LYS A 337 -3.91 15.00 -16.98
CA LYS A 337 -3.57 16.26 -17.65
C LYS A 337 -3.91 17.49 -16.80
N SER A 338 -5.05 17.50 -16.11
CA SER A 338 -5.43 18.60 -15.22
C SER A 338 -4.45 18.82 -14.07
N PHE A 339 -3.86 17.74 -13.55
CA PHE A 339 -2.81 17.84 -12.54
C PHE A 339 -1.52 18.38 -13.12
N TYR A 340 -1.08 17.86 -14.27
CA TYR A 340 0.12 18.35 -14.95
C TYR A 340 0.03 19.84 -15.26
N ASP A 341 -1.10 20.29 -15.80
CA ASP A 341 -1.31 21.70 -16.19
C ASP A 341 -1.29 22.64 -14.98
N ARG A 342 -1.72 22.18 -13.80
CA ARG A 342 -1.71 22.95 -12.56
C ARG A 342 -0.31 23.08 -11.92
N ILE A 343 0.64 22.17 -12.22
CA ILE A 343 2.01 22.28 -11.70
C ILE A 343 2.70 23.48 -12.35
N SER A 344 3.36 24.34 -11.55
CA SER A 344 4.17 25.45 -12.04
C SER A 344 5.31 24.97 -12.95
N ASP A 345 5.64 25.72 -13.99
CA ASP A 345 6.78 25.44 -14.88
C ASP A 345 8.15 25.66 -14.19
N THR A 346 8.15 26.29 -13.01
CA THR A 346 9.34 26.49 -12.17
C THR A 346 9.53 25.35 -11.16
N ASP A 347 8.50 24.54 -10.95
CA ASP A 347 8.57 23.34 -10.12
C ASP A 347 9.29 22.20 -10.86
N TRP A 348 10.47 21.84 -10.40
CA TRP A 348 11.27 20.79 -11.04
C TRP A 348 10.55 19.43 -11.12
N ARG A 349 9.60 19.13 -10.20
CA ARG A 349 8.83 17.89 -10.22
C ARG A 349 8.06 17.72 -11.53
N LYS A 350 7.66 18.81 -12.19
CA LYS A 350 6.97 18.77 -13.49
C LYS A 350 7.79 18.06 -14.55
N THR A 351 9.13 18.04 -14.42
CA THR A 351 10.03 17.32 -15.34
C THR A 351 10.03 15.81 -15.15
N MET A 352 9.42 15.28 -14.07
CA MET A 352 9.22 13.84 -13.87
C MET A 352 8.12 13.25 -14.76
N TRP A 353 7.49 14.07 -15.58
CA TRP A 353 6.57 13.64 -16.64
C TRP A 353 6.98 14.25 -17.96
N LYS A 354 6.78 13.50 -19.03
CA LYS A 354 7.11 13.97 -20.38
C LYS A 354 6.27 15.19 -20.73
N ALA A 355 6.95 16.28 -20.98
CA ALA A 355 6.33 17.55 -21.36
C ALA A 355 5.73 17.46 -22.78
N PRO A 356 4.70 18.29 -23.09
CA PRO A 356 4.22 18.48 -24.43
C PRO A 356 5.33 18.88 -25.40
N ALA A 357 5.28 18.36 -26.61
CA ALA A 357 6.24 18.70 -27.67
C ALA A 357 6.24 20.22 -27.94
N GLY A 358 7.42 20.79 -28.07
CA GLY A 358 7.60 22.22 -28.29
C GLY A 358 7.46 23.11 -27.04
N SER A 359 7.15 22.52 -25.87
CA SER A 359 7.13 23.27 -24.61
C SER A 359 8.56 23.52 -24.10
N PRO A 360 8.79 24.61 -23.32
CA PRO A 360 10.12 24.90 -22.73
C PRO A 360 10.63 23.78 -21.80
N LEU A 361 9.73 22.95 -21.26
CA LEU A 361 10.07 21.86 -20.36
C LEU A 361 10.51 20.59 -21.10
N GLU A 362 10.25 20.47 -22.41
CA GLU A 362 10.65 19.28 -23.18
C GLU A 362 12.16 19.02 -23.14
N ALA A 363 12.95 20.09 -23.20
CA ALA A 363 14.41 20.00 -23.12
C ALA A 363 14.94 19.63 -21.71
N LYS A 364 14.11 19.74 -20.67
CA LYS A 364 14.46 19.38 -19.29
C LYS A 364 14.16 17.93 -18.94
N ASN A 365 13.37 17.24 -19.75
CA ASN A 365 13.11 15.81 -19.54
C ASN A 365 14.38 14.98 -19.75
N LYS A 366 14.73 14.14 -18.79
CA LYS A 366 15.88 13.24 -18.84
C LYS A 366 15.40 11.81 -19.11
N TYR A 367 16.04 11.09 -20.04
CA TYR A 367 15.69 9.71 -20.39
C TYR A 367 16.88 8.77 -20.10
N VAL A 368 16.60 7.50 -19.70
CA VAL A 368 17.65 6.51 -19.40
C VAL A 368 18.49 6.14 -20.62
N ASP A 369 17.95 6.26 -21.83
CA ASP A 369 18.61 5.97 -23.09
C ASP A 369 18.98 7.23 -23.88
N SER A 370 19.10 8.39 -23.21
CA SER A 370 19.44 9.66 -23.85
C SER A 370 20.76 9.57 -24.61
N LYS A 371 20.73 9.94 -25.89
CA LYS A 371 21.90 10.01 -26.78
C LYS A 371 21.80 11.28 -27.60
N MET A 372 22.84 12.10 -27.54
CA MET A 372 22.93 13.29 -28.35
C MET A 372 23.65 12.95 -29.69
N GLU A 373 22.99 13.20 -30.79
CA GLU A 373 23.52 13.01 -32.13
C GLU A 373 23.39 14.29 -32.96
N MET A 374 24.38 14.55 -33.82
CA MET A 374 24.35 15.70 -34.74
C MET A 374 23.40 15.40 -35.90
N LYS A 375 22.32 16.19 -36.04
CA LYS A 375 21.40 16.15 -37.18
C LYS A 375 21.22 17.53 -37.79
N ASN A 376 21.51 17.64 -39.05
CA ASN A 376 21.40 18.90 -39.83
C ASN A 376 22.12 20.09 -39.14
N GLY A 377 23.27 19.83 -38.51
CA GLY A 377 24.04 20.84 -37.80
C GLY A 377 23.55 21.19 -36.37
N VAL A 378 22.55 20.48 -35.86
CA VAL A 378 22.00 20.66 -34.50
C VAL A 378 22.17 19.37 -33.71
N MET A 379 22.57 19.48 -32.43
CA MET A 379 22.60 18.34 -31.50
C MET A 379 21.19 18.01 -31.03
N GLU A 380 20.72 16.80 -31.36
CA GLU A 380 19.40 16.31 -30.99
C GLU A 380 19.48 15.07 -30.12
N ASP A 381 18.60 14.97 -29.11
CA ASP A 381 18.40 13.74 -28.35
C ASP A 381 17.56 12.75 -29.18
N VAL A 382 18.20 11.64 -29.57
CA VAL A 382 17.61 10.57 -30.39
C VAL A 382 17.08 9.40 -29.58
N SER A 383 16.92 9.57 -28.27
CA SER A 383 16.36 8.55 -27.37
C SER A 383 15.07 7.95 -27.94
N LYS A 384 14.98 6.62 -27.91
CA LYS A 384 13.75 5.92 -28.29
C LYS A 384 12.63 6.14 -27.27
N PHE A 385 12.98 6.32 -26.00
CA PHE A 385 11.97 6.59 -24.96
C PHE A 385 11.36 7.98 -25.09
N LYS A 386 12.14 8.98 -25.51
CA LYS A 386 11.58 10.30 -25.87
C LYS A 386 10.47 10.19 -26.92
N LYS A 387 10.62 9.28 -27.91
CA LYS A 387 9.61 9.09 -28.97
C LYS A 387 8.44 8.22 -28.53
N ARG A 388 8.72 7.15 -27.76
CA ARG A 388 7.74 6.11 -27.41
C ARG A 388 6.81 6.50 -26.27
N ILE A 389 7.35 7.17 -25.22
CA ILE A 389 6.56 7.57 -24.06
C ILE A 389 5.53 8.63 -24.50
N PRO A 390 4.24 8.48 -24.12
CA PRO A 390 3.21 9.47 -24.45
C PRO A 390 3.46 10.80 -23.72
N THR A 391 2.90 11.89 -24.21
CA THR A 391 2.84 13.16 -23.47
C THR A 391 2.20 12.93 -22.10
N TYR A 392 2.75 13.56 -21.06
CA TYR A 392 2.41 13.34 -19.64
C TYR A 392 2.86 11.99 -19.10
N GLY A 393 3.53 11.15 -19.88
CA GLY A 393 4.07 9.85 -19.44
C GLY A 393 5.12 9.99 -18.34
N SER A 394 5.03 9.13 -17.33
CA SER A 394 5.92 9.16 -16.15
C SER A 394 7.36 8.84 -16.49
N LEU A 395 8.27 9.63 -15.95
CA LEU A 395 9.72 9.45 -15.89
C LEU A 395 10.21 9.31 -14.44
N LYS A 396 9.27 9.20 -13.46
CA LYS A 396 9.58 9.16 -12.04
C LYS A 396 10.26 7.85 -11.63
N PHE A 397 9.67 6.71 -12.01
CA PHE A 397 10.17 5.40 -11.63
C PHE A 397 11.04 4.83 -12.76
N ARG A 398 12.30 4.52 -12.44
CA ARG A 398 13.28 4.07 -13.42
C ARG A 398 13.71 2.62 -13.18
N PRO A 399 14.18 1.89 -14.20
CA PRO A 399 14.79 0.59 -13.98
C PRO A 399 16.09 0.73 -13.18
N ASN A 400 16.40 -0.29 -12.37
CA ASN A 400 17.63 -0.33 -11.59
C ASN A 400 18.86 -0.12 -12.49
N GLN A 401 19.79 0.73 -12.04
CA GLN A 401 21.01 1.14 -12.76
C GLN A 401 20.73 1.78 -14.15
N GLY A 402 19.51 2.23 -14.42
CA GLY A 402 19.09 2.66 -15.75
C GLY A 402 19.09 1.53 -16.79
N ASN A 403 19.13 0.27 -16.35
CA ASN A 403 19.13 -0.87 -17.26
C ASN A 403 17.72 -1.14 -17.79
N TYR A 404 17.44 -0.54 -18.92
CA TYR A 404 16.16 -0.64 -19.60
C TYR A 404 16.02 -1.89 -20.48
N ALA A 405 17.12 -2.61 -20.75
CA ALA A 405 17.16 -3.70 -21.71
C ALA A 405 17.03 -5.08 -21.06
N GLU A 406 17.68 -5.30 -19.92
CA GLU A 406 17.75 -6.59 -19.24
C GLU A 406 16.84 -6.61 -18.01
N SER A 407 15.73 -7.35 -18.08
CA SER A 407 14.75 -7.44 -17.00
C SER A 407 15.35 -7.96 -15.69
N SER A 408 16.26 -8.95 -15.74
CA SER A 408 16.93 -9.54 -14.57
C SER A 408 17.75 -8.53 -13.75
N ILE A 409 18.14 -7.41 -14.35
CA ILE A 409 18.85 -6.30 -13.70
C ILE A 409 17.87 -5.16 -13.39
N GLY A 410 17.12 -4.72 -14.41
CA GLY A 410 16.29 -3.53 -14.31
C GLY A 410 15.15 -3.63 -13.29
N VAL A 411 14.62 -4.84 -13.01
CA VAL A 411 13.56 -5.04 -12.02
C VAL A 411 14.07 -5.17 -10.58
N VAL A 412 15.38 -5.29 -10.35
CA VAL A 412 15.97 -5.35 -9.00
C VAL A 412 16.04 -3.94 -8.41
N SER A 413 14.91 -3.30 -8.25
CA SER A 413 14.79 -1.93 -7.75
C SER A 413 14.05 -1.87 -6.41
N ALA A 414 14.01 -0.70 -5.82
CA ALA A 414 13.23 -0.41 -4.61
C ALA A 414 11.94 0.33 -4.93
N TYR A 415 10.99 0.32 -3.99
CA TYR A 415 9.82 1.18 -4.00
C TYR A 415 9.50 1.70 -2.59
N PRO A 416 8.98 2.93 -2.45
CA PRO A 416 8.77 3.57 -1.16
C PRO A 416 7.52 3.04 -0.46
N LEU A 417 7.57 2.92 0.87
CA LEU A 417 6.43 2.67 1.74
C LEU A 417 6.14 3.88 2.63
N MET A 418 7.18 4.66 2.94
CA MET A 418 7.07 5.94 3.65
C MET A 418 8.24 6.84 3.31
N ARG A 419 7.96 8.10 2.99
CA ARG A 419 8.96 9.14 2.77
C ARG A 419 8.75 10.30 3.74
N VAL A 420 9.83 11.00 4.05
CA VAL A 420 9.77 12.14 4.98
C VAL A 420 8.92 13.29 4.40
N GLU A 421 8.85 13.41 3.10
CA GLU A 421 8.01 14.39 2.42
C GLU A 421 6.54 14.26 2.81
N GLU A 422 6.04 13.02 2.94
CA GLU A 422 4.66 12.79 3.41
C GLU A 422 4.42 13.42 4.78
N MET A 423 5.40 13.34 5.66
CA MET A 423 5.28 13.90 7.01
C MET A 423 5.19 15.44 6.99
N TYR A 424 5.93 16.11 6.11
CA TYR A 424 5.78 17.55 5.90
C TYR A 424 4.38 17.94 5.42
N PHE A 425 3.78 17.16 4.53
CA PHE A 425 2.41 17.43 4.06
C PHE A 425 1.35 17.09 5.12
N ILE A 426 1.54 16.04 5.92
CA ILE A 426 0.65 15.76 7.05
C ILE A 426 0.72 16.89 8.08
N GLU A 427 1.92 17.35 8.41
CA GLU A 427 2.09 18.48 9.34
C GLU A 427 1.40 19.75 8.81
N ALA A 428 1.57 20.06 7.52
CA ALA A 428 0.97 21.23 6.90
C ALA A 428 -0.57 21.13 6.89
N GLU A 429 -1.14 19.99 6.45
CA GLU A 429 -2.60 19.81 6.45
C GLU A 429 -3.18 19.90 7.87
N ALA A 430 -2.58 19.19 8.81
CA ALA A 430 -3.05 19.20 10.20
C ALA A 430 -2.97 20.59 10.82
N ALA A 431 -1.87 21.33 10.57
CA ALA A 431 -1.72 22.72 11.03
C ALA A 431 -2.79 23.65 10.44
N GLU A 432 -3.10 23.50 9.14
CA GLU A 432 -4.11 24.31 8.47
C GLU A 432 -5.51 24.07 9.02
N ARG A 433 -5.84 22.80 9.33
CA ARG A 433 -7.13 22.44 9.91
C ARG A 433 -7.29 22.95 11.36
N LEU A 434 -6.18 23.05 12.10
CA LEU A 434 -6.18 23.60 13.46
C LEU A 434 -6.24 25.13 13.48
N ALA A 435 -5.53 25.78 12.58
CA ALA A 435 -5.46 27.23 12.51
C ALA A 435 -5.19 27.68 11.06
N PRO A 436 -6.20 28.22 10.35
CA PRO A 436 -6.07 28.67 8.97
C PRO A 436 -4.87 29.58 8.73
N GLY A 437 -4.13 29.33 7.65
CA GLY A 437 -2.92 30.05 7.24
C GLY A 437 -1.62 29.48 7.81
N THR A 438 -1.68 28.69 8.89
CA THR A 438 -0.45 28.12 9.48
C THR A 438 0.10 26.97 8.64
N GLY A 439 -0.75 26.13 8.12
CA GLY A 439 -0.36 25.02 7.24
C GLY A 439 0.12 25.50 5.88
N LEU A 440 -0.52 26.53 5.33
CA LEU A 440 -0.06 27.18 4.09
C LEU A 440 1.35 27.72 4.23
N THR A 441 1.68 28.35 5.37
CA THR A 441 3.04 28.82 5.65
C THR A 441 4.06 27.66 5.67
N LEU A 442 3.71 26.52 6.27
CA LEU A 442 4.55 25.31 6.26
C LEU A 442 4.73 24.76 4.84
N LEU A 443 3.65 24.70 4.06
CA LEU A 443 3.70 24.29 2.67
C LEU A 443 4.62 25.21 1.85
N GLU A 444 4.46 26.53 1.93
CA GLU A 444 5.28 27.48 1.20
C GLU A 444 6.77 27.35 1.53
N ASN A 445 7.09 27.17 2.81
CA ASN A 445 8.47 26.96 3.24
C ASN A 445 9.05 25.67 2.64
N PHE A 446 8.29 24.57 2.65
CA PHE A 446 8.68 23.29 2.02
C PHE A 446 8.89 23.46 0.51
N MET A 447 7.93 24.04 -0.18
CA MET A 447 7.96 24.22 -1.62
C MET A 447 9.16 25.09 -2.05
N LYS A 448 9.33 26.26 -1.46
CA LYS A 448 10.44 27.18 -1.77
C LYS A 448 11.80 26.55 -1.50
N LYS A 449 11.91 25.75 -0.46
CA LYS A 449 13.18 25.12 -0.08
C LYS A 449 13.54 23.92 -0.94
N TYR A 450 12.56 23.09 -1.32
CA TYR A 450 12.82 21.78 -1.87
C TYR A 450 12.28 21.53 -3.29
N ARG A 451 11.29 22.32 -3.76
CA ARG A 451 10.58 22.01 -5.02
C ARG A 451 10.58 23.14 -6.03
N ASP A 452 10.13 24.31 -5.64
CA ASP A 452 9.99 25.48 -6.50
C ASP A 452 10.38 26.74 -5.74
N LYS A 453 11.55 27.29 -6.03
CA LYS A 453 12.05 28.51 -5.38
C LYS A 453 11.15 29.73 -5.61
N GLN A 454 10.33 29.70 -6.66
CA GLN A 454 9.40 30.78 -7.02
C GLN A 454 7.97 30.51 -6.56
N TYR A 455 7.76 29.44 -5.76
CA TYR A 455 6.42 29.03 -5.33
C TYR A 455 5.69 30.18 -4.61
N VAL A 456 4.49 30.47 -5.09
CA VAL A 456 3.53 31.39 -4.49
C VAL A 456 2.14 30.83 -4.66
N TYR A 457 1.39 30.73 -3.57
CA TYR A 457 -0.02 30.37 -3.63
C TYR A 457 -0.90 31.61 -3.54
N THR A 458 -1.79 31.79 -4.52
CA THR A 458 -2.70 32.93 -4.61
C THR A 458 -4.17 32.52 -4.54
N GLY A 459 -4.45 31.22 -4.33
CA GLY A 459 -5.80 30.72 -4.23
C GLY A 459 -6.45 30.96 -2.85
N SER A 460 -7.71 30.54 -2.71
CA SER A 460 -8.50 30.74 -1.50
C SER A 460 -8.69 29.48 -0.66
N ASN A 461 -8.28 28.31 -1.14
CA ASN A 461 -8.47 27.03 -0.44
C ASN A 461 -7.11 26.37 -0.17
N ALA A 462 -6.53 26.67 0.99
CA ALA A 462 -5.23 26.17 1.41
C ALA A 462 -5.21 24.63 1.56
N ILE A 463 -6.30 24.01 2.03
CA ILE A 463 -6.40 22.54 2.15
C ILE A 463 -6.34 21.88 0.78
N ASP A 464 -7.08 22.38 -0.22
CA ASP A 464 -7.02 21.86 -1.58
C ASP A 464 -5.59 21.95 -2.16
N GLU A 465 -4.92 23.07 -1.92
CA GLU A 465 -3.54 23.24 -2.37
C GLU A 465 -2.56 22.27 -1.68
N ILE A 466 -2.67 22.10 -0.36
CA ILE A 466 -1.82 21.15 0.38
C ILE A 466 -2.04 19.72 -0.13
N LEU A 467 -3.30 19.31 -0.33
CA LEU A 467 -3.64 18.01 -0.87
C LEU A 467 -3.16 17.84 -2.32
N PHE A 468 -3.30 18.87 -3.16
CA PHE A 468 -2.77 18.85 -4.52
C PHE A 468 -1.26 18.64 -4.53
N GLN A 469 -0.51 19.45 -3.77
CA GLN A 469 0.94 19.34 -3.70
C GLN A 469 1.41 18.00 -3.13
N LYS A 470 0.70 17.45 -2.16
CA LYS A 470 0.93 16.10 -1.61
C LYS A 470 0.71 15.02 -2.67
N ARG A 471 -0.35 15.11 -3.47
CA ARG A 471 -0.65 14.16 -4.54
C ARG A 471 0.39 14.20 -5.67
N ILE A 472 0.91 15.39 -6.02
CA ILE A 472 2.04 15.52 -6.96
C ILE A 472 3.30 14.88 -6.41
N GLU A 473 3.62 15.15 -5.14
CA GLU A 473 4.81 14.62 -4.47
C GLU A 473 4.80 13.09 -4.41
N LEU A 474 3.67 12.52 -4.00
CA LEU A 474 3.51 11.10 -3.72
C LEU A 474 2.83 10.34 -4.88
N TRP A 475 2.82 10.93 -6.08
CA TRP A 475 2.24 10.32 -7.27
C TRP A 475 2.83 8.94 -7.56
N GLY A 476 1.96 7.94 -7.79
CA GLY A 476 2.35 6.56 -8.06
C GLY A 476 2.85 5.78 -6.83
N GLU A 477 2.60 6.29 -5.62
CA GLU A 477 2.97 5.66 -4.34
C GLU A 477 1.76 5.10 -3.59
N GLY A 478 0.58 5.08 -4.21
CA GLY A 478 -0.67 4.50 -3.67
C GLY A 478 -1.30 5.29 -2.53
N LEU A 479 -0.96 6.58 -2.36
CA LEU A 479 -1.37 7.36 -1.20
C LEU A 479 -2.52 8.34 -1.47
N SER A 480 -2.69 8.81 -2.71
CA SER A 480 -3.78 9.72 -3.10
C SER A 480 -5.17 9.18 -2.73
N PHE A 481 -5.37 7.88 -2.88
CA PHE A 481 -6.60 7.17 -2.51
C PHE A 481 -7.07 7.49 -1.08
N PHE A 482 -6.16 7.47 -0.12
CA PHE A 482 -6.51 7.68 1.29
C PHE A 482 -6.90 9.12 1.59
N ASP A 483 -6.23 10.08 0.98
CA ASP A 483 -6.56 11.49 1.15
C ASP A 483 -7.87 11.86 0.45
N ILE A 484 -8.12 11.35 -0.76
CA ILE A 484 -9.40 11.52 -1.48
C ILE A 484 -10.55 10.98 -0.61
N LYS A 485 -10.40 9.75 -0.10
CA LYS A 485 -11.45 9.10 0.68
C LYS A 485 -11.70 9.83 2.00
N ARG A 486 -10.65 10.15 2.77
CA ARG A 486 -10.76 10.83 4.08
C ARG A 486 -11.30 12.25 3.94
N ALA A 487 -10.71 13.04 3.06
CA ALA A 487 -11.06 14.46 2.92
C ALA A 487 -12.31 14.72 2.07
N ASN A 488 -13.01 13.67 1.66
CA ASN A 488 -14.21 13.75 0.80
C ASN A 488 -13.97 14.54 -0.49
N VAL A 489 -12.83 14.30 -1.15
CA VAL A 489 -12.44 14.98 -2.38
C VAL A 489 -13.12 14.30 -3.58
N SER A 490 -13.60 15.10 -4.53
CA SER A 490 -14.16 14.60 -5.79
C SER A 490 -13.05 14.04 -6.69
N VAL A 491 -13.35 12.97 -7.41
CA VAL A 491 -12.56 12.47 -8.53
C VAL A 491 -13.15 13.02 -9.83
N THR A 492 -12.32 13.65 -10.65
CA THR A 492 -12.72 14.24 -11.93
C THR A 492 -11.82 13.75 -13.06
N ARG A 493 -12.29 12.72 -13.78
CA ARG A 493 -11.58 12.14 -14.92
C ARG A 493 -12.16 12.59 -16.27
N GLY A 494 -13.45 12.98 -16.30
CA GLY A 494 -14.18 13.40 -17.48
C GLY A 494 -14.27 14.92 -17.62
N TYR A 495 -13.56 15.48 -18.59
CA TYR A 495 -13.59 16.88 -18.98
C TYR A 495 -13.04 17.05 -20.41
N ALA A 496 -13.29 18.18 -21.07
CA ALA A 496 -12.80 18.43 -22.43
C ALA A 496 -11.27 18.42 -22.49
N GLY A 497 -10.69 17.57 -23.34
CA GLY A 497 -9.24 17.43 -23.51
C GLY A 497 -8.54 16.58 -22.46
N THR A 498 -9.27 15.84 -21.63
CA THR A 498 -8.70 14.86 -20.69
C THR A 498 -7.89 13.79 -21.41
N ASN A 499 -6.85 13.27 -20.74
CA ASN A 499 -6.06 12.13 -21.21
C ASN A 499 -6.54 10.78 -20.65
N PHE A 500 -7.66 10.75 -19.93
CA PHE A 500 -8.29 9.49 -19.55
C PHE A 500 -8.98 8.82 -20.74
N PHE A 501 -8.88 7.48 -20.78
CA PHE A 501 -9.65 6.67 -21.71
C PHE A 501 -11.16 6.90 -21.53
N GLU A 502 -11.91 6.91 -22.61
CA GLU A 502 -13.31 7.36 -22.61
C GLU A 502 -14.19 6.60 -21.61
N GLU A 503 -14.02 5.28 -21.55
CA GLU A 503 -14.81 4.42 -20.67
C GLU A 503 -14.46 4.57 -19.17
N TRP A 504 -13.36 5.29 -18.81
CA TRP A 504 -12.93 5.50 -17.44
C TRP A 504 -13.13 6.93 -16.94
N ARG A 505 -13.79 7.79 -17.72
CA ARG A 505 -14.03 9.22 -17.41
C ARG A 505 -15.12 9.41 -16.38
N PHE A 506 -14.97 8.84 -15.20
CA PHE A 506 -15.92 9.00 -14.12
C PHE A 506 -15.70 10.31 -13.38
N ASN A 507 -16.81 10.96 -13.00
CA ASN A 507 -16.83 12.15 -12.14
C ASN A 507 -17.69 11.86 -10.93
N THR A 508 -17.25 12.30 -9.73
CA THR A 508 -17.96 12.15 -8.47
C THR A 508 -18.17 13.49 -7.81
N ASN A 509 -19.15 13.57 -6.93
CA ASN A 509 -19.37 14.72 -6.07
C ASN A 509 -18.99 14.36 -4.63
N GLY A 510 -17.72 14.51 -4.30
CA GLY A 510 -17.09 13.96 -3.11
C GLY A 510 -16.45 12.60 -3.35
N ARG A 511 -16.13 11.88 -2.27
CA ARG A 511 -15.42 10.59 -2.33
C ARG A 511 -16.14 9.56 -3.18
N PRO A 512 -15.41 8.85 -4.05
CA PRO A 512 -15.98 7.81 -4.89
C PRO A 512 -16.51 6.61 -4.11
N ALA A 513 -17.63 6.02 -4.54
CA ALA A 513 -18.15 4.78 -3.94
C ALA A 513 -17.16 3.61 -4.07
N TRP A 514 -16.40 3.54 -5.16
CA TRP A 514 -15.39 2.48 -5.38
C TRP A 514 -14.20 2.50 -4.42
N MET A 515 -14.08 3.53 -3.57
CA MET A 515 -13.06 3.57 -2.51
C MET A 515 -13.52 2.89 -1.22
N ASN A 516 -14.76 2.41 -1.13
CA ASN A 516 -15.29 1.59 -0.03
C ASN A 516 -15.23 0.12 -0.44
N PHE A 517 -14.12 -0.58 -0.15
CA PHE A 517 -13.90 -1.96 -0.55
C PHE A 517 -14.89 -2.92 0.12
N CYS A 518 -15.37 -3.92 -0.63
CA CYS A 518 -16.21 -4.98 -0.09
C CYS A 518 -15.39 -6.03 0.68
N ILE A 519 -15.97 -6.58 1.75
CA ILE A 519 -15.51 -7.82 2.36
C ILE A 519 -15.76 -8.97 1.38
N VAL A 520 -14.87 -9.93 1.30
CA VAL A 520 -14.98 -11.03 0.33
C VAL A 520 -15.97 -12.10 0.76
N ASN A 521 -16.60 -12.78 -0.21
CA ASN A 521 -17.56 -13.86 0.08
C ASN A 521 -16.98 -14.99 0.92
N LEU A 522 -15.70 -15.29 0.81
CA LEU A 522 -15.05 -16.30 1.65
C LEU A 522 -15.15 -15.94 3.14
N GLU A 523 -14.94 -14.68 3.50
CA GLU A 523 -15.10 -14.22 4.88
C GLU A 523 -16.56 -14.30 5.32
N GLU A 524 -17.52 -13.89 4.50
CA GLU A 524 -18.95 -13.99 4.84
C GLU A 524 -19.43 -15.44 5.02
N ASN A 525 -18.86 -16.38 4.29
CA ASN A 525 -19.21 -17.80 4.41
C ASN A 525 -18.66 -18.44 5.68
N ASP A 526 -17.43 -18.06 6.07
CA ASP A 526 -16.72 -18.68 7.19
C ASP A 526 -16.90 -17.91 8.52
N ASN A 527 -17.42 -16.68 8.45
CA ASN A 527 -17.62 -15.77 9.59
C ASN A 527 -19.06 -15.22 9.62
N PRO A 528 -20.02 -15.91 10.24
CA PRO A 528 -21.43 -15.48 10.33
C PRO A 528 -21.64 -14.08 10.91
N ALA A 529 -20.72 -13.57 11.73
CA ALA A 529 -20.84 -12.23 12.32
C ALA A 529 -20.71 -11.10 11.27
N VAL A 530 -20.10 -11.39 10.12
CA VAL A 530 -19.95 -10.45 8.99
C VAL A 530 -21.09 -10.58 7.98
N LYS A 531 -21.75 -11.74 7.95
CA LYS A 531 -22.79 -12.05 6.95
C LYS A 531 -23.90 -11.02 6.93
N GLY A 532 -24.20 -10.50 5.75
CA GLY A 532 -25.22 -9.49 5.50
C GLY A 532 -24.85 -8.07 5.97
N LYS A 533 -23.63 -7.88 6.48
CA LYS A 533 -23.12 -6.56 6.90
C LYS A 533 -21.96 -6.08 6.00
N ASN A 534 -21.96 -6.52 4.74
CA ASN A 534 -20.94 -6.09 3.77
C ASN A 534 -21.22 -4.68 3.27
N ASN A 535 -20.17 -4.06 2.73
CA ASN A 535 -20.32 -2.82 1.97
C ASN A 535 -21.09 -3.10 0.66
N PRO A 536 -21.93 -2.18 0.19
CA PRO A 536 -22.53 -2.24 -1.14
C PRO A 536 -21.47 -2.42 -2.24
N ASP A 537 -21.79 -3.23 -3.25
CA ASP A 537 -20.90 -3.39 -4.42
C ASP A 537 -20.83 -2.06 -5.21
N PRO A 538 -19.67 -1.41 -5.27
CA PRO A 538 -19.52 -0.13 -5.95
C PRO A 538 -19.38 -0.27 -7.47
N SER A 539 -19.38 -1.48 -8.01
CA SER A 539 -19.19 -1.72 -9.43
C SER A 539 -20.29 -1.02 -10.23
N LYS A 540 -19.88 -0.23 -11.21
CA LYS A 540 -20.80 0.49 -12.11
C LYS A 540 -21.70 1.53 -11.42
N ALA A 541 -21.33 2.02 -10.25
CA ALA A 541 -22.08 3.07 -9.54
C ALA A 541 -22.13 4.39 -10.32
N TYR A 542 -21.17 4.62 -11.20
CA TYR A 542 -21.06 5.83 -12.03
C TYR A 542 -21.07 5.50 -13.51
N LYS A 543 -21.50 6.47 -14.31
CA LYS A 543 -21.43 6.38 -15.77
C LYS A 543 -20.26 7.23 -16.29
N PRO A 544 -19.57 6.78 -17.34
CA PRO A 544 -18.53 7.59 -17.96
C PRO A 544 -19.10 8.90 -18.51
N TRP A 545 -18.38 9.98 -18.27
CA TRP A 545 -18.67 11.27 -18.86
C TRP A 545 -18.45 11.21 -20.39
N ARG A 546 -19.38 11.81 -21.14
CA ARG A 546 -19.31 11.95 -22.59
C ARG A 546 -19.33 13.43 -22.98
N ASN A 547 -18.63 13.80 -24.06
CA ASN A 547 -18.63 15.16 -24.59
C ASN A 547 -20.03 15.53 -25.10
#